data_cd4544b3a2934302a6c8e5c2576d5432
#
_entry.id   cd4544b3a2934302a6c8e5c2576d5432
#
_cell.length_a   1.000
_cell.length_b   1.000
_cell.length_c   1.000
_cell.angle_alpha   90.00
_cell.angle_beta   90.00
_cell.angle_gamma   90.00
#
_symmetry.space_group_name_H-M   'P 1'
#
loop_
_entity.id
_entity.type
_entity.pdbx_description
1 polymer ?
#
loop_
_entity_poly.entity_id
_entity_poly.type
_entity_poly.pdbx_seq_one_letter_code
_entity_poly.pdbx_strand_id
1 'polypeptide(L)'
;MAKKVKVSELVQQFQLEVVSGSHGLKRLITVDDLNRPGLEMAGYFEYHPKERVQLLGRTELAFFAMLPEQERRERMQRLCTEETPCIVVTRGLEVPQELIDISEEQNLAVLRSNMATTILSSRITGFLEGKLAPTATIHGVLCDVYGVGMLITGSSGIGKSETALELVKRGHRLIADDAVEIRQTSDFQLHGTAPELIRHLLEIRGVGIINVMTLFGAGAVRNNKRITLVVRLEAWQQDKQYDRLGLDEETTRIIDTDVPLVTIPVRPGRNLAVIIEVAAMNYRLKQMGLNAALQFTNKLTATISEDMEDMD
;
A
#
# COMPACT_ATOMS: atom_id res chain seq x y z
N MET A 1 14.51 -0.99 -3.88
CA MET A 1 15.06 -2.10 -3.06
C MET A 1 13.92 -2.71 -2.27
N ALA A 2 13.82 -4.04 -2.21
CA ALA A 2 12.83 -4.72 -1.38
C ALA A 2 13.03 -4.31 0.09
N LYS A 3 11.97 -3.92 0.76
CA LYS A 3 12.00 -3.56 2.17
C LYS A 3 12.26 -4.80 3.01
N LYS A 4 12.91 -4.61 4.15
CA LYS A 4 13.25 -5.68 5.09
C LYS A 4 12.97 -5.18 6.50
N VAL A 5 12.51 -6.07 7.37
CA VAL A 5 12.20 -5.77 8.79
C VAL A 5 13.14 -6.58 9.66
N LYS A 6 13.75 -5.97 10.67
CA LYS A 6 14.57 -6.70 11.63
C LYS A 6 13.68 -7.42 12.63
N VAL A 7 14.11 -8.60 13.08
CA VAL A 7 13.43 -9.32 14.16
C VAL A 7 13.30 -8.47 15.43
N SER A 8 14.28 -7.61 15.72
CA SER A 8 14.20 -6.66 16.83
C SER A 8 13.03 -5.68 16.75
N GLU A 9 12.60 -5.28 15.54
CA GLU A 9 11.41 -4.43 15.37
C GLU A 9 10.12 -5.18 15.73
N LEU A 10 10.06 -6.49 15.40
CA LEU A 10 8.95 -7.35 15.81
C LEU A 10 8.87 -7.47 17.32
N VAL A 11 10.02 -7.68 17.99
CA VAL A 11 10.11 -7.75 19.46
C VAL A 11 9.59 -6.47 20.10
N GLN A 12 10.02 -5.30 19.62
CA GLN A 12 9.59 -4.00 20.13
C GLN A 12 8.09 -3.77 19.91
N GLN A 13 7.60 -4.06 18.70
CA GLN A 13 6.20 -3.81 18.33
C GLN A 13 5.20 -4.62 19.16
N PHE A 14 5.54 -5.87 19.45
CA PHE A 14 4.62 -6.80 20.12
C PHE A 14 5.05 -7.14 21.55
N GLN A 15 6.10 -6.50 22.08
CA GLN A 15 6.65 -6.72 23.41
C GLN A 15 6.90 -8.22 23.66
N LEU A 16 7.56 -8.87 22.68
CA LEU A 16 7.88 -10.28 22.78
C LEU A 16 9.04 -10.50 23.73
N GLU A 17 8.96 -11.55 24.53
CA GLU A 17 10.07 -12.01 25.37
C GLU A 17 11.10 -12.73 24.49
N VAL A 18 12.37 -12.39 24.65
CA VAL A 18 13.48 -13.11 24.01
C VAL A 18 13.93 -14.23 24.93
N VAL A 19 13.69 -15.49 24.52
CA VAL A 19 14.02 -16.66 25.35
C VAL A 19 15.45 -17.14 25.09
N SER A 20 15.86 -17.15 23.82
CA SER A 20 17.22 -17.57 23.41
C SER A 20 17.60 -16.92 22.07
N GLY A 21 18.86 -17.10 21.66
CA GLY A 21 19.36 -16.66 20.36
C GLY A 21 19.34 -15.15 20.16
N SER A 22 19.74 -14.36 21.16
CA SER A 22 19.68 -12.89 21.12
C SER A 22 20.43 -12.26 19.95
N HIS A 23 21.48 -12.90 19.44
CA HIS A 23 22.20 -12.47 18.25
C HIS A 23 21.34 -12.51 16.98
N GLY A 24 20.32 -13.39 16.93
CA GLY A 24 19.35 -13.52 15.84
C GLY A 24 18.39 -12.34 15.70
N LEU A 25 18.34 -11.42 16.67
CA LEU A 25 17.50 -10.20 16.60
C LEU A 25 17.87 -9.29 15.41
N LYS A 26 19.05 -9.45 14.84
CA LYS A 26 19.52 -8.71 13.67
C LYS A 26 19.06 -9.35 12.34
N ARG A 27 18.56 -10.59 12.36
CA ARG A 27 18.05 -11.27 11.17
C ARG A 27 16.91 -10.47 10.53
N LEU A 28 16.76 -10.64 9.23
CA LEU A 28 15.82 -9.87 8.41
C LEU A 28 14.62 -10.72 8.02
N ILE A 29 13.45 -10.18 8.19
CA ILE A 29 12.19 -10.70 7.69
C ILE A 29 11.95 -10.04 6.33
N THR A 30 11.74 -10.84 5.31
CA THR A 30 11.61 -10.39 3.91
C THR A 30 10.25 -10.70 3.31
N VAL A 31 9.44 -11.52 3.98
CA VAL A 31 8.09 -11.92 3.57
C VAL A 31 7.11 -11.65 4.72
N ASP A 32 5.89 -11.34 4.41
CA ASP A 32 4.82 -11.03 5.36
C ASP A 32 4.01 -12.24 5.79
N ASP A 33 4.11 -13.33 5.02
CA ASP A 33 3.54 -14.61 5.39
C ASP A 33 4.24 -15.24 6.60
N LEU A 34 3.46 -15.97 7.40
CA LEU A 34 3.93 -16.75 8.54
C LEU A 34 3.77 -18.24 8.26
N ASN A 35 4.53 -19.07 8.97
CA ASN A 35 4.36 -20.51 8.93
C ASN A 35 4.00 -21.10 10.30
N ARG A 36 3.17 -22.11 10.29
CA ARG A 36 2.91 -22.99 11.45
C ARG A 36 3.42 -24.39 11.11
N PRO A 37 4.62 -24.78 11.57
CA PRO A 37 5.35 -25.93 11.07
C PRO A 37 4.82 -27.28 11.59
N GLY A 38 3.52 -27.52 11.42
CA GLY A 38 2.87 -28.77 11.86
C GLY A 38 3.31 -29.99 11.05
N LEU A 39 3.42 -29.85 9.74
CA LEU A 39 3.88 -30.93 8.84
C LEU A 39 5.38 -31.15 9.00
N GLU A 40 6.14 -30.09 9.17
CA GLU A 40 7.58 -30.15 9.40
C GLU A 40 7.89 -30.90 10.71
N MET A 41 7.10 -30.66 11.75
CA MET A 41 7.22 -31.41 12.99
C MET A 41 6.89 -32.91 12.82
N ALA A 42 5.97 -33.25 11.92
CA ALA A 42 5.68 -34.62 11.55
C ALA A 42 6.75 -35.24 10.62
N GLY A 43 7.73 -34.46 10.18
CA GLY A 43 8.86 -34.94 9.38
C GLY A 43 8.82 -34.58 7.90
N TYR A 44 7.80 -33.87 7.44
CA TYR A 44 7.67 -33.47 6.06
C TYR A 44 8.21 -32.04 5.85
N PHE A 45 9.34 -31.91 5.15
CA PHE A 45 10.05 -30.64 4.93
C PHE A 45 10.22 -30.27 3.46
N GLU A 46 9.62 -31.01 2.53
CA GLU A 46 9.86 -30.80 1.09
C GLU A 46 9.49 -29.39 0.63
N TYR A 47 8.39 -28.84 1.17
CA TYR A 47 7.93 -27.49 0.86
C TYR A 47 7.96 -26.56 2.09
N HIS A 48 8.95 -26.77 2.98
CA HIS A 48 9.10 -25.93 4.18
C HIS A 48 9.47 -24.49 3.81
N PRO A 49 8.61 -23.47 4.13
CA PRO A 49 8.88 -22.07 3.84
C PRO A 49 9.82 -21.49 4.91
N LYS A 50 11.11 -21.70 4.75
CA LYS A 50 12.16 -21.37 5.71
C LYS A 50 12.27 -19.87 5.98
N GLU A 51 12.00 -19.03 4.96
CA GLU A 51 12.10 -17.57 4.99
C GLU A 51 11.00 -16.91 5.81
N ARG A 52 9.99 -17.66 6.26
CA ARG A 52 8.87 -17.14 7.04
C ARG A 52 9.16 -17.19 8.55
N VAL A 53 8.56 -16.26 9.28
CA VAL A 53 8.49 -16.35 10.74
C VAL A 53 7.71 -17.61 11.14
N GLN A 54 8.31 -18.47 11.95
CA GLN A 54 7.72 -19.73 12.37
C GLN A 54 6.94 -19.55 13.69
N LEU A 55 5.66 -19.94 13.72
CA LEU A 55 4.81 -19.85 14.91
C LEU A 55 4.54 -21.23 15.51
N LEU A 56 4.91 -21.41 16.77
CA LEU A 56 4.63 -22.61 17.54
C LEU A 56 3.50 -22.35 18.54
N GLY A 57 2.39 -23.05 18.37
CA GLY A 57 1.27 -23.01 19.28
C GLY A 57 1.13 -24.32 20.08
N ARG A 58 -0.02 -24.46 20.74
CA ARG A 58 -0.31 -25.64 21.58
C ARG A 58 -0.25 -26.94 20.79
N THR A 59 -0.78 -26.97 19.58
CA THR A 59 -0.86 -28.17 18.76
C THR A 59 0.52 -28.65 18.35
N GLU A 60 1.34 -27.73 17.85
CA GLU A 60 2.70 -28.02 17.41
C GLU A 60 3.56 -28.54 18.58
N LEU A 61 3.52 -27.86 19.74
CA LEU A 61 4.31 -28.25 20.89
C LEU A 61 3.79 -29.53 21.56
N ALA A 62 2.48 -29.76 21.60
CA ALA A 62 1.91 -31.01 22.12
C ALA A 62 2.31 -32.20 21.25
N PHE A 63 2.27 -32.06 19.94
CA PHE A 63 2.76 -33.09 19.01
C PHE A 63 4.27 -33.34 19.18
N PHE A 64 5.04 -32.26 19.24
CA PHE A 64 6.49 -32.33 19.45
C PHE A 64 6.88 -33.10 20.72
N ALA A 65 6.15 -32.87 21.81
CA ALA A 65 6.38 -33.58 23.09
C ALA A 65 6.14 -35.11 23.02
N MET A 66 5.37 -35.59 22.04
CA MET A 66 5.13 -37.02 21.82
C MET A 66 6.26 -37.74 21.07
N LEU A 67 7.16 -36.98 20.43
CA LEU A 67 8.26 -37.55 19.65
C LEU A 67 9.39 -38.04 20.56
N PRO A 68 10.12 -39.08 20.15
CA PRO A 68 11.38 -39.49 20.79
C PRO A 68 12.39 -38.35 20.80
N GLU A 69 13.26 -38.28 21.80
CA GLU A 69 14.25 -37.22 21.97
C GLU A 69 15.13 -37.00 20.74
N GLN A 70 15.58 -38.09 20.10
CA GLN A 70 16.39 -37.99 18.90
C GLN A 70 15.63 -37.32 17.73
N GLU A 71 14.35 -37.65 17.54
CA GLU A 71 13.52 -37.06 16.53
C GLU A 71 13.24 -35.60 16.84
N ARG A 72 12.98 -35.24 18.11
CA ARG A 72 12.78 -33.85 18.52
C ARG A 72 13.98 -32.98 18.14
N ARG A 73 15.19 -33.45 18.44
CA ARG A 73 16.41 -32.73 18.08
C ARG A 73 16.59 -32.59 16.56
N GLU A 74 16.37 -33.67 15.81
CA GLU A 74 16.44 -33.64 14.35
C GLU A 74 15.43 -32.65 13.74
N ARG A 75 14.16 -32.66 14.19
CA ARG A 75 13.13 -31.73 13.69
C ARG A 75 13.51 -30.30 13.98
N MET A 76 14.00 -29.96 15.16
CA MET A 76 14.43 -28.60 15.51
C MET A 76 15.66 -28.16 14.70
N GLN A 77 16.65 -29.02 14.46
CA GLN A 77 17.77 -28.70 13.59
C GLN A 77 17.34 -28.34 12.16
N ARG A 78 16.37 -29.07 11.62
CA ARG A 78 15.83 -28.80 10.27
C ARG A 78 14.95 -27.56 10.21
N LEU A 79 14.31 -27.19 11.31
CA LEU A 79 13.47 -25.98 11.41
C LEU A 79 14.33 -24.71 11.61
N CYS A 80 15.42 -24.83 12.37
CA CYS A 80 16.33 -23.73 12.69
C CYS A 80 17.41 -23.59 11.60
N THR A 81 17.13 -22.86 10.53
CA THR A 81 18.07 -22.64 9.43
C THR A 81 18.58 -21.20 9.41
N GLU A 82 19.62 -20.94 8.60
CA GLU A 82 20.10 -19.57 8.36
C GLU A 82 19.04 -18.66 7.74
N GLU A 83 18.14 -19.22 6.92
CA GLU A 83 17.07 -18.52 6.22
C GLU A 83 15.91 -18.19 7.16
N THR A 84 15.73 -18.93 8.27
CA THR A 84 14.64 -18.73 9.23
C THR A 84 14.87 -17.43 10.01
N PRO A 85 13.96 -16.44 9.94
CA PRO A 85 14.13 -15.17 10.64
C PRO A 85 14.10 -15.31 12.16
N CYS A 86 13.05 -15.95 12.68
CA CYS A 86 12.85 -16.23 14.09
C CYS A 86 11.75 -17.28 14.28
N ILE A 87 11.70 -17.84 15.49
CA ILE A 87 10.62 -18.71 15.95
C ILE A 87 9.88 -18.01 17.09
N VAL A 88 8.54 -18.05 17.07
CA VAL A 88 7.71 -17.43 18.10
C VAL A 88 6.82 -18.48 18.76
N VAL A 89 7.02 -18.73 20.03
CA VAL A 89 6.17 -19.59 20.87
C VAL A 89 5.03 -18.74 21.43
N THR A 90 3.79 -19.18 21.23
CA THR A 90 2.59 -18.42 21.59
C THR A 90 1.96 -18.93 22.88
N ARG A 91 0.97 -18.19 23.44
CA ARG A 91 0.18 -18.54 24.62
C ARG A 91 1.01 -18.68 25.93
N GLY A 92 2.19 -18.10 25.99
CA GLY A 92 3.08 -18.24 27.16
C GLY A 92 3.56 -19.67 27.41
N LEU A 93 3.50 -20.54 26.40
CA LEU A 93 3.91 -21.94 26.53
C LEU A 93 5.42 -22.03 26.80
N GLU A 94 5.82 -23.11 27.45
CA GLU A 94 7.23 -23.41 27.65
C GLU A 94 7.93 -23.71 26.34
N VAL A 95 9.14 -23.20 26.20
CA VAL A 95 9.98 -23.45 25.03
C VAL A 95 10.75 -24.74 25.27
N PRO A 96 10.70 -25.72 24.35
CA PRO A 96 11.46 -26.96 24.51
C PRO A 96 12.97 -26.70 24.60
N GLN A 97 13.65 -27.46 25.44
CA GLN A 97 15.09 -27.27 25.69
C GLN A 97 15.89 -27.53 24.40
N GLU A 98 15.49 -28.50 23.59
CA GLU A 98 16.12 -28.79 22.29
C GLU A 98 16.05 -27.57 21.33
N LEU A 99 14.98 -26.78 21.37
CA LEU A 99 14.85 -25.57 20.58
C LEU A 99 15.77 -24.46 21.13
N ILE A 100 15.88 -24.31 22.45
CA ILE A 100 16.79 -23.34 23.06
C ILE A 100 18.24 -23.64 22.67
N ASP A 101 18.70 -24.88 22.86
CA ASP A 101 20.08 -25.28 22.58
C ASP A 101 20.44 -25.05 21.10
N ILE A 102 19.60 -25.51 20.15
CA ILE A 102 19.84 -25.36 18.72
C ILE A 102 19.77 -23.90 18.29
N SER A 103 18.88 -23.12 18.86
CA SER A 103 18.74 -21.70 18.53
C SER A 103 19.96 -20.87 18.92
N GLU A 104 20.59 -21.19 20.04
CA GLU A 104 21.87 -20.56 20.44
C GLU A 104 23.01 -20.94 19.50
N GLU A 105 23.11 -22.22 19.12
CA GLU A 105 24.11 -22.74 18.14
C GLU A 105 23.96 -22.02 16.78
N GLN A 106 22.72 -21.77 16.35
CA GLN A 106 22.40 -21.21 15.02
C GLN A 106 22.26 -19.67 15.04
N ASN A 107 22.43 -19.01 16.20
CA ASN A 107 22.14 -17.58 16.35
C ASN A 107 20.73 -17.20 15.82
N LEU A 108 19.71 -17.99 16.17
CA LEU A 108 18.32 -17.82 15.78
C LEU A 108 17.50 -17.35 16.96
N ALA A 109 16.81 -16.21 16.84
CA ALA A 109 15.98 -15.71 17.92
C ALA A 109 14.74 -16.59 18.15
N VAL A 110 14.60 -17.10 19.37
CA VAL A 110 13.38 -17.73 19.87
C VAL A 110 12.67 -16.76 20.81
N LEU A 111 11.45 -16.44 20.44
CA LEU A 111 10.62 -15.42 21.07
C LEU A 111 9.40 -16.05 21.71
N ARG A 112 8.87 -15.43 22.77
CA ARG A 112 7.67 -15.89 23.45
C ARG A 112 6.63 -14.80 23.57
N SER A 113 5.34 -15.15 23.40
CA SER A 113 4.18 -14.26 23.56
C SER A 113 3.08 -14.93 24.36
N ASN A 114 2.43 -14.18 25.24
CA ASN A 114 1.23 -14.64 25.95
C ASN A 114 -0.04 -14.65 25.07
N MET A 115 0.00 -14.01 23.90
CA MET A 115 -1.14 -13.91 23.01
C MET A 115 -1.50 -15.28 22.40
N ALA A 116 -2.80 -15.46 22.12
CA ALA A 116 -3.27 -16.62 21.35
C ALA A 116 -2.67 -16.61 19.94
N THR A 117 -2.34 -17.81 19.41
CA THR A 117 -1.65 -17.98 18.12
C THR A 117 -2.35 -17.24 16.99
N THR A 118 -3.67 -17.37 16.86
CA THR A 118 -4.44 -16.72 15.78
C THR A 118 -4.40 -15.19 15.87
N ILE A 119 -4.49 -14.64 17.10
CA ILE A 119 -4.43 -13.18 17.31
C ILE A 119 -3.04 -12.65 16.98
N LEU A 120 -2.00 -13.32 17.45
CA LEU A 120 -0.61 -12.92 17.20
C LEU A 120 -0.29 -13.03 15.71
N SER A 121 -0.68 -14.13 15.06
CA SER A 121 -0.49 -14.35 13.62
C SER A 121 -1.07 -13.20 12.82
N SER A 122 -2.37 -12.88 13.00
CA SER A 122 -3.02 -11.77 12.28
C SER A 122 -2.34 -10.42 12.50
N ARG A 123 -1.89 -10.15 13.73
CA ARG A 123 -1.20 -8.90 14.05
C ARG A 123 0.20 -8.81 13.42
N ILE A 124 0.97 -9.89 13.44
CA ILE A 124 2.30 -9.93 12.82
C ILE A 124 2.18 -9.79 11.30
N THR A 125 1.28 -10.54 10.66
CA THR A 125 1.03 -10.42 9.22
C THR A 125 0.69 -8.98 8.85
N GLY A 126 -0.30 -8.36 9.49
CA GLY A 126 -0.66 -6.98 9.19
C GLY A 126 0.47 -5.96 9.43
N PHE A 127 1.33 -6.19 10.44
CA PHE A 127 2.52 -5.37 10.67
C PHE A 127 3.55 -5.54 9.54
N LEU A 128 3.84 -6.78 9.14
CA LEU A 128 4.80 -7.08 8.09
C LEU A 128 4.31 -6.61 6.73
N GLU A 129 3.04 -6.84 6.37
CA GLU A 129 2.39 -6.27 5.16
C GLU A 129 2.59 -4.74 5.12
N GLY A 130 2.33 -4.06 6.23
CA GLY A 130 2.52 -2.62 6.33
C GLY A 130 3.97 -2.16 6.15
N LYS A 131 4.94 -2.93 6.64
CA LYS A 131 6.38 -2.60 6.59
C LYS A 131 7.03 -3.01 5.27
N LEU A 132 6.67 -4.16 4.72
CA LEU A 132 7.26 -4.75 3.52
C LEU A 132 6.59 -4.27 2.23
N ALA A 133 5.41 -3.66 2.32
CA ALA A 133 4.65 -3.17 1.18
C ALA A 133 5.52 -2.41 0.18
N PRO A 134 5.38 -2.67 -1.12
CA PRO A 134 6.04 -1.90 -2.17
C PRO A 134 5.71 -0.42 -2.06
N THR A 135 6.73 0.43 -2.24
CA THR A 135 6.54 1.88 -2.18
C THR A 135 7.22 2.58 -3.35
N ALA A 136 6.63 3.69 -3.78
CA ALA A 136 7.21 4.62 -4.74
C ALA A 136 7.00 6.05 -4.25
N THR A 137 7.87 6.97 -4.67
CA THR A 137 7.65 8.41 -4.47
C THR A 137 7.44 9.04 -5.84
N ILE A 138 6.35 9.76 -5.99
CA ILE A 138 6.01 10.46 -7.24
C ILE A 138 5.97 11.96 -6.98
N HIS A 139 6.61 12.73 -7.87
CA HIS A 139 6.51 14.18 -7.85
C HIS A 139 5.12 14.60 -8.35
N GLY A 140 4.35 15.22 -7.47
CA GLY A 140 2.97 15.60 -7.74
C GLY A 140 2.22 16.09 -6.52
N VAL A 141 0.93 16.28 -6.68
CA VAL A 141 0.01 16.70 -5.62
C VAL A 141 -1.05 15.63 -5.43
N LEU A 142 -1.35 15.28 -4.20
CA LEU A 142 -2.46 14.38 -3.87
C LEU A 142 -3.56 15.14 -3.13
N CYS A 143 -4.75 15.15 -3.71
CA CYS A 143 -5.95 15.77 -3.13
C CYS A 143 -7.11 14.76 -3.00
N ASP A 144 -7.95 14.96 -2.00
CA ASP A 144 -9.27 14.31 -1.87
C ASP A 144 -10.33 15.25 -2.43
N VAL A 145 -10.82 14.96 -3.64
CA VAL A 145 -11.83 15.77 -4.33
C VAL A 145 -13.13 14.98 -4.41
N TYR A 146 -14.16 15.42 -3.69
CA TYR A 146 -15.46 14.72 -3.57
C TYR A 146 -15.35 13.24 -3.18
N GLY A 147 -14.36 12.91 -2.33
CA GLY A 147 -14.11 11.53 -1.92
C GLY A 147 -13.23 10.73 -2.89
N VAL A 148 -12.84 11.26 -4.04
CA VAL A 148 -11.90 10.67 -4.99
C VAL A 148 -10.47 11.08 -4.65
N GLY A 149 -9.56 10.13 -4.44
CA GLY A 149 -8.13 10.42 -4.29
C GLY A 149 -7.50 10.67 -5.64
N MET A 150 -7.19 11.93 -5.92
CA MET A 150 -6.66 12.38 -7.21
C MET A 150 -5.19 12.71 -7.10
N LEU A 151 -4.35 11.96 -7.82
CA LEU A 151 -2.92 12.26 -7.95
C LEU A 151 -2.71 13.16 -9.17
N ILE A 152 -2.39 14.43 -8.91
CA ILE A 152 -2.17 15.45 -9.93
C ILE A 152 -0.68 15.45 -10.29
N THR A 153 -0.34 15.15 -11.52
CA THR A 153 1.03 15.09 -12.05
C THR A 153 1.22 16.08 -13.19
N GLY A 154 2.45 16.28 -13.61
CA GLY A 154 2.79 17.19 -14.72
C GLY A 154 4.14 17.88 -14.48
N SER A 155 4.64 18.59 -15.47
CA SER A 155 5.93 19.29 -15.42
C SER A 155 6.00 20.29 -14.26
N SER A 156 7.22 20.59 -13.80
CA SER A 156 7.42 21.65 -12.81
C SER A 156 6.91 22.98 -13.34
N GLY A 157 6.21 23.74 -12.50
CA GLY A 157 5.66 25.06 -12.87
C GLY A 157 4.36 25.04 -13.67
N ILE A 158 3.75 23.89 -13.91
CA ILE A 158 2.49 23.81 -14.67
C ILE A 158 1.24 24.25 -13.88
N GLY A 159 1.39 24.55 -12.57
CA GLY A 159 0.29 25.02 -11.74
C GLY A 159 -0.32 23.95 -10.82
N LYS A 160 0.41 22.87 -10.49
CA LYS A 160 -0.11 21.80 -9.60
C LYS A 160 -0.47 22.31 -8.22
N SER A 161 0.48 23.01 -7.54
CA SER A 161 0.29 23.52 -6.19
C SER A 161 -0.75 24.66 -6.14
N GLU A 162 -0.78 25.52 -7.12
CA GLU A 162 -1.80 26.58 -7.25
C GLU A 162 -3.20 25.98 -7.45
N THR A 163 -3.29 24.92 -8.23
CA THR A 163 -4.54 24.17 -8.42
C THR A 163 -4.98 23.48 -7.12
N ALA A 164 -4.05 22.90 -6.36
CA ALA A 164 -4.33 22.31 -5.06
C ALA A 164 -4.84 23.35 -4.05
N LEU A 165 -4.22 24.54 -4.01
CA LEU A 165 -4.68 25.64 -3.18
C LEU A 165 -6.11 26.06 -3.52
N GLU A 166 -6.43 26.17 -4.81
CA GLU A 166 -7.78 26.51 -5.24
C GLU A 166 -8.79 25.41 -4.86
N LEU A 167 -8.43 24.14 -4.99
CA LEU A 167 -9.25 23.00 -4.54
C LEU A 167 -9.49 23.05 -3.02
N VAL A 168 -8.46 23.36 -2.23
CA VAL A 168 -8.59 23.52 -0.77
C VAL A 168 -9.55 24.67 -0.42
N LYS A 169 -9.44 25.82 -1.09
CA LYS A 169 -10.37 26.96 -0.91
C LYS A 169 -11.82 26.61 -1.26
N ARG A 170 -12.02 25.62 -2.14
CA ARG A 170 -13.34 25.09 -2.52
C ARG A 170 -13.86 24.00 -1.58
N GLY A 171 -13.12 23.67 -0.50
CA GLY A 171 -13.54 22.72 0.52
C GLY A 171 -13.02 21.29 0.30
N HIS A 172 -12.11 21.08 -0.64
CA HIS A 172 -11.40 19.81 -0.80
C HIS A 172 -10.22 19.69 0.15
N ARG A 173 -9.59 18.52 0.23
CA ARG A 173 -8.55 18.25 1.22
C ARG A 173 -7.22 17.97 0.55
N LEU A 174 -6.16 18.61 1.04
CA LEU A 174 -4.79 18.31 0.67
C LEU A 174 -4.28 17.10 1.45
N ILE A 175 -3.58 16.18 0.77
CA ILE A 175 -2.83 15.09 1.39
C ILE A 175 -1.34 15.38 1.29
N ALA A 176 -0.83 15.66 0.10
CA ALA A 176 0.58 15.90 -0.16
C ALA A 176 0.76 16.92 -1.30
N ASP A 177 1.81 17.73 -1.22
CA ASP A 177 2.33 18.57 -2.29
C ASP A 177 3.79 18.26 -2.52
N ASP A 178 4.24 18.44 -3.77
CA ASP A 178 5.58 18.20 -4.28
C ASP A 178 6.01 16.73 -4.31
N ALA A 179 5.96 16.01 -3.21
CA ALA A 179 6.29 14.59 -3.12
C ALA A 179 5.13 13.78 -2.50
N VAL A 180 4.69 12.76 -3.22
CA VAL A 180 3.68 11.81 -2.76
C VAL A 180 4.34 10.46 -2.53
N GLU A 181 4.42 10.03 -1.28
CA GLU A 181 4.85 8.68 -0.92
C GLU A 181 3.68 7.72 -1.11
N ILE A 182 3.82 6.79 -2.03
CA ILE A 182 2.78 5.82 -2.40
C ILE A 182 3.18 4.45 -1.87
N ARG A 183 2.25 3.79 -1.19
CA ARG A 183 2.36 2.41 -0.73
C ARG A 183 1.28 1.58 -1.42
N GLN A 184 1.67 0.41 -1.94
CA GLN A 184 0.74 -0.57 -2.47
C GLN A 184 0.40 -1.59 -1.38
N THR A 185 -0.89 -1.85 -1.16
CA THR A 185 -1.37 -2.89 -0.25
C THR A 185 -1.44 -4.25 -0.95
N SER A 186 -1.65 -5.34 -0.18
CA SER A 186 -1.76 -6.71 -0.70
C SER A 186 -2.90 -6.90 -1.71
N ASP A 187 -3.95 -6.08 -1.62
CA ASP A 187 -5.08 -6.04 -2.56
C ASP A 187 -4.87 -5.07 -3.74
N PHE A 188 -3.62 -4.72 -4.05
CA PHE A 188 -3.22 -3.82 -5.14
C PHE A 188 -3.82 -2.41 -5.03
N GLN A 189 -4.21 -1.96 -3.85
CA GLN A 189 -4.64 -0.58 -3.66
C GLN A 189 -3.44 0.32 -3.37
N LEU A 190 -3.46 1.52 -3.96
CA LEU A 190 -2.41 2.52 -3.76
C LEU A 190 -2.86 3.55 -2.73
N HIS A 191 -2.10 3.72 -1.68
CA HIS A 191 -2.32 4.74 -0.66
C HIS A 191 -1.19 5.76 -0.68
N GLY A 192 -1.56 7.03 -0.86
CA GLY A 192 -0.61 8.13 -0.89
C GLY A 192 -0.62 8.91 0.43
N THR A 193 0.58 9.34 0.84
CA THR A 193 0.84 10.17 2.02
C THR A 193 1.87 11.25 1.68
N ALA A 194 1.95 12.30 2.47
CA ALA A 194 3.09 13.23 2.41
C ALA A 194 4.26 12.70 3.23
N PRO A 195 5.52 12.92 2.80
CA PRO A 195 6.68 12.80 3.67
C PRO A 195 6.47 13.63 4.95
N GLU A 196 6.94 13.12 6.09
CA GLU A 196 6.64 13.73 7.40
C GLU A 196 7.11 15.17 7.49
N LEU A 197 8.29 15.47 6.92
CA LEU A 197 8.90 16.80 6.96
C LEU A 197 8.07 17.88 6.25
N ILE A 198 7.37 17.55 5.16
CA ILE A 198 6.59 18.48 4.34
C ILE A 198 5.07 18.29 4.50
N ARG A 199 4.65 17.54 5.50
CA ARG A 199 3.22 17.26 5.74
C ARG A 199 2.46 18.55 5.99
N HIS A 200 1.33 18.73 5.29
CA HIS A 200 0.44 19.89 5.32
C HIS A 200 1.07 21.19 4.79
N LEU A 201 2.29 21.13 4.27
CA LEU A 201 2.92 22.27 3.61
C LEU A 201 2.55 22.29 2.12
N LEU A 202 2.51 23.49 1.56
CA LEU A 202 2.26 23.76 0.16
C LEU A 202 3.13 24.91 -0.28
N GLU A 203 3.89 24.74 -1.38
CA GLU A 203 4.74 25.80 -1.91
C GLU A 203 3.99 26.57 -3.00
N ILE A 204 3.89 27.89 -2.80
CA ILE A 204 3.30 28.82 -3.77
C ILE A 204 4.36 29.82 -4.24
N ARG A 205 4.64 29.80 -5.52
CA ARG A 205 5.62 30.72 -6.11
C ARG A 205 5.21 32.17 -5.88
N GLY A 206 6.17 32.97 -5.38
CA GLY A 206 5.95 34.38 -5.03
C GLY A 206 5.37 34.62 -3.64
N VAL A 207 4.85 33.59 -2.96
CA VAL A 207 4.36 33.65 -1.57
C VAL A 207 5.29 32.91 -0.62
N GLY A 208 5.82 31.75 -1.07
CA GLY A 208 6.66 30.86 -0.27
C GLY A 208 5.90 29.64 0.23
N ILE A 209 6.39 29.04 1.29
CA ILE A 209 5.80 27.84 1.91
C ILE A 209 4.71 28.27 2.89
N ILE A 210 3.51 27.72 2.70
CA ILE A 210 2.37 27.93 3.59
C ILE A 210 1.97 26.62 4.29
N ASN A 211 1.44 26.70 5.50
CA ASN A 211 0.85 25.55 6.18
C ASN A 211 -0.67 25.58 5.98
N VAL A 212 -1.16 24.63 5.20
CA VAL A 212 -2.58 24.53 4.81
C VAL A 212 -3.48 24.29 6.02
N MET A 213 -3.05 23.45 6.96
CA MET A 213 -3.83 23.17 8.17
C MET A 213 -3.97 24.42 9.05
N THR A 214 -2.92 25.23 9.15
CA THR A 214 -2.94 26.48 9.94
C THR A 214 -3.82 27.56 9.28
N LEU A 215 -3.78 27.65 7.94
CA LEU A 215 -4.54 28.71 7.22
C LEU A 215 -6.02 28.37 7.02
N PHE A 216 -6.34 27.09 6.76
CA PHE A 216 -7.69 26.67 6.34
C PHE A 216 -8.35 25.69 7.33
N GLY A 217 -7.67 25.38 8.44
CA GLY A 217 -8.17 24.47 9.47
C GLY A 217 -7.90 22.98 9.19
N ALA A 218 -8.08 22.14 10.22
CA ALA A 218 -7.82 20.70 10.15
C ALA A 218 -8.71 19.98 9.11
N GLY A 219 -9.87 20.52 8.78
CA GLY A 219 -10.76 20.00 7.75
C GLY A 219 -10.21 20.08 6.33
N ALA A 220 -9.22 20.94 6.08
CA ALA A 220 -8.61 21.17 4.78
C ALA A 220 -7.48 20.17 4.43
N VAL A 221 -7.10 19.30 5.37
CA VAL A 221 -6.00 18.34 5.19
C VAL A 221 -6.43 16.92 5.56
N ARG A 222 -5.69 15.94 5.03
CA ARG A 222 -5.83 14.53 5.37
C ARG A 222 -4.47 13.84 5.33
N ASN A 223 -4.22 12.90 6.26
CA ASN A 223 -2.90 12.26 6.37
C ASN A 223 -2.63 11.25 5.25
N ASN A 224 -3.66 10.56 4.78
CA ASN A 224 -3.55 9.58 3.70
C ASN A 224 -4.82 9.53 2.85
N LYS A 225 -4.67 9.06 1.63
CA LYS A 225 -5.80 8.81 0.73
C LYS A 225 -5.47 7.70 -0.26
N ARG A 226 -6.44 6.82 -0.52
CA ARG A 226 -6.36 5.88 -1.64
C ARG A 226 -6.34 6.68 -2.96
N ILE A 227 -5.36 6.39 -3.81
CA ILE A 227 -5.26 6.96 -5.16
C ILE A 227 -6.20 6.17 -6.06
N THR A 228 -7.16 6.84 -6.66
CA THR A 228 -8.17 6.21 -7.52
C THR A 228 -8.20 6.79 -8.93
N LEU A 229 -7.62 7.97 -9.12
CA LEU A 229 -7.54 8.64 -10.41
C LEU A 229 -6.23 9.44 -10.49
N VAL A 230 -5.54 9.33 -11.61
CA VAL A 230 -4.40 10.19 -11.93
C VAL A 230 -4.85 11.28 -12.89
N VAL A 231 -4.50 12.52 -12.58
CA VAL A 231 -4.71 13.67 -13.45
C VAL A 231 -3.36 14.15 -13.93
N ARG A 232 -3.10 14.04 -15.22
CA ARG A 232 -1.89 14.58 -15.84
C ARG A 232 -2.17 15.97 -16.42
N LEU A 233 -1.53 16.98 -15.84
CA LEU A 233 -1.53 18.32 -16.40
C LEU A 233 -0.45 18.41 -17.46
N GLU A 234 -0.83 18.82 -18.67
CA GLU A 234 0.07 18.93 -19.82
C GLU A 234 -0.07 20.30 -20.45
N ALA A 235 1.06 20.94 -20.79
CA ALA A 235 1.00 22.18 -21.56
C ALA A 235 0.30 21.93 -22.90
N TRP A 236 -0.60 22.84 -23.28
CA TRP A 236 -1.35 22.71 -24.53
C TRP A 236 -0.42 22.59 -25.74
N GLN A 237 -0.65 21.61 -26.58
CA GLN A 237 0.04 21.40 -27.86
C GLN A 237 -0.95 21.52 -28.98
N GLN A 238 -0.62 22.34 -30.01
CA GLN A 238 -1.53 22.64 -31.12
C GLN A 238 -1.80 21.41 -31.98
N ASP A 239 -0.79 20.56 -32.16
CA ASP A 239 -0.84 19.40 -33.08
C ASP A 239 -1.31 18.12 -32.37
N LYS A 240 -1.55 18.15 -31.03
CA LYS A 240 -2.05 17.01 -30.27
C LYS A 240 -3.58 17.01 -30.23
N GLN A 241 -4.16 15.90 -30.63
CA GLN A 241 -5.58 15.65 -30.42
C GLN A 241 -5.80 15.22 -28.96
N TYR A 242 -6.67 15.95 -28.29
CA TYR A 242 -7.11 15.59 -26.94
C TYR A 242 -8.48 14.93 -27.02
N ASP A 243 -8.70 13.88 -26.24
CA ASP A 243 -10.00 13.24 -26.16
C ASP A 243 -11.07 14.28 -25.75
N ARG A 244 -12.11 14.40 -26.59
CA ARG A 244 -13.23 15.33 -26.38
C ARG A 244 -14.47 14.63 -25.84
N LEU A 245 -14.58 13.33 -26.07
CA LEU A 245 -15.76 12.56 -25.73
C LEU A 245 -15.62 11.83 -24.41
N GLY A 246 -14.39 11.57 -23.95
CA GLY A 246 -14.13 10.82 -22.71
C GLY A 246 -14.43 9.32 -22.88
N LEU A 247 -14.29 8.80 -24.10
CA LEU A 247 -14.49 7.39 -24.44
C LEU A 247 -13.23 6.57 -24.20
N ASP A 248 -12.05 7.17 -24.41
CA ASP A 248 -10.77 6.52 -24.23
C ASP A 248 -10.47 6.38 -22.74
N GLU A 249 -10.30 5.13 -22.27
CA GLU A 249 -9.93 4.83 -20.90
C GLU A 249 -8.42 4.62 -20.82
N GLU A 250 -7.68 5.73 -20.71
CA GLU A 250 -6.25 5.69 -20.46
C GLU A 250 -5.98 5.21 -19.02
N THR A 251 -4.89 4.47 -18.83
CA THR A 251 -4.37 4.09 -17.53
C THR A 251 -2.90 4.45 -17.40
N THR A 252 -2.42 4.55 -16.19
CA THR A 252 -0.99 4.66 -15.86
C THR A 252 -0.62 3.67 -14.80
N ARG A 253 0.56 3.03 -14.95
CA ARG A 253 1.04 2.04 -14.00
C ARG A 253 1.82 2.72 -12.88
N ILE A 254 1.44 2.45 -11.65
CA ILE A 254 2.15 2.88 -10.43
C ILE A 254 2.43 1.62 -9.61
N ILE A 255 3.72 1.33 -9.39
CA ILE A 255 4.17 0.04 -8.84
C ILE A 255 3.59 -1.09 -9.70
N ASP A 256 2.69 -1.90 -9.17
CA ASP A 256 2.08 -3.03 -9.88
C ASP A 256 0.57 -2.83 -10.17
N THR A 257 0.07 -1.59 -10.00
CA THR A 257 -1.35 -1.25 -10.15
C THR A 257 -1.56 -0.31 -11.32
N ASP A 258 -2.50 -0.64 -12.20
CA ASP A 258 -2.97 0.25 -13.25
C ASP A 258 -4.07 1.16 -12.72
N VAL A 259 -3.84 2.48 -12.82
CA VAL A 259 -4.75 3.52 -12.31
C VAL A 259 -5.31 4.29 -13.48
N PRO A 260 -6.64 4.55 -13.54
CA PRO A 260 -7.23 5.42 -14.54
C PRO A 260 -6.52 6.77 -14.62
N LEU A 261 -6.30 7.24 -15.84
CA LEU A 261 -5.59 8.48 -16.15
C LEU A 261 -6.49 9.42 -16.95
N VAL A 262 -6.50 10.69 -16.58
CA VAL A 262 -7.12 11.76 -17.37
C VAL A 262 -6.05 12.81 -17.67
N THR A 263 -5.84 13.12 -18.94
CA THR A 263 -4.91 14.14 -19.38
C THR A 263 -5.65 15.46 -19.61
N ILE A 264 -5.30 16.50 -18.85
CA ILE A 264 -5.91 17.84 -18.91
C ILE A 264 -4.91 18.83 -19.54
N PRO A 265 -5.24 19.36 -20.74
CA PRO A 265 -4.41 20.41 -21.35
C PRO A 265 -4.56 21.74 -20.63
N VAL A 266 -3.42 22.32 -20.23
CA VAL A 266 -3.34 23.59 -19.54
C VAL A 266 -3.19 24.73 -20.54
N ARG A 267 -4.10 25.72 -20.47
CA ARG A 267 -4.06 26.97 -21.22
C ARG A 267 -4.31 28.15 -20.30
N PRO A 268 -3.74 29.33 -20.58
CA PRO A 268 -4.12 30.55 -19.87
C PRO A 268 -5.64 30.77 -19.88
N GLY A 269 -6.20 31.18 -18.74
CA GLY A 269 -7.63 31.46 -18.61
C GLY A 269 -8.51 30.23 -18.30
N ARG A 270 -7.98 29.02 -18.26
CA ARG A 270 -8.74 27.83 -17.81
C ARG A 270 -8.65 27.67 -16.29
N ASN A 271 -9.79 27.47 -15.65
CA ASN A 271 -9.83 27.13 -14.24
C ASN A 271 -9.64 25.59 -14.07
N LEU A 272 -8.41 25.20 -13.73
CA LEU A 272 -8.04 23.79 -13.58
C LEU A 272 -8.79 23.12 -12.42
N ALA A 273 -9.02 23.83 -11.31
CA ALA A 273 -9.74 23.28 -10.16
C ALA A 273 -11.17 22.85 -10.55
N VAL A 274 -11.88 23.66 -11.31
CA VAL A 274 -13.24 23.32 -11.81
C VAL A 274 -13.19 22.09 -12.71
N ILE A 275 -12.21 22.00 -13.61
CA ILE A 275 -12.08 20.85 -14.51
C ILE A 275 -11.79 19.56 -13.71
N ILE A 276 -10.94 19.65 -12.68
CA ILE A 276 -10.61 18.52 -11.79
C ILE A 276 -11.84 18.10 -10.96
N GLU A 277 -12.62 19.06 -10.46
CA GLU A 277 -13.89 18.77 -9.77
C GLU A 277 -14.85 17.98 -10.68
N VAL A 278 -15.00 18.43 -11.93
CA VAL A 278 -15.84 17.73 -12.92
C VAL A 278 -15.28 16.34 -13.26
N ALA A 279 -13.96 16.19 -13.38
CA ALA A 279 -13.32 14.90 -13.60
C ALA A 279 -13.59 13.93 -12.43
N ALA A 280 -13.53 14.41 -11.18
CA ALA A 280 -13.86 13.61 -10.00
C ALA A 280 -15.32 13.16 -10.00
N MET A 281 -16.26 14.06 -10.30
CA MET A 281 -17.69 13.76 -10.38
C MET A 281 -17.99 12.76 -11.52
N ASN A 282 -17.41 12.98 -12.71
CA ASN A 282 -17.58 12.09 -13.84
C ASN A 282 -17.01 10.67 -13.56
N TYR A 283 -15.84 10.60 -12.91
CA TYR A 283 -15.28 9.33 -12.46
C TYR A 283 -16.26 8.58 -11.53
N ARG A 284 -16.85 9.28 -10.55
CA ARG A 284 -17.83 8.68 -9.63
C ARG A 284 -19.08 8.18 -10.38
N LEU A 285 -19.60 8.96 -11.33
CA LEU A 285 -20.75 8.55 -12.14
C LEU A 285 -20.45 7.30 -12.96
N LYS A 286 -19.25 7.23 -13.59
CA LYS A 286 -18.79 6.04 -14.32
C LYS A 286 -18.74 4.81 -13.40
N GLN A 287 -18.24 4.95 -12.16
CA GLN A 287 -18.24 3.86 -11.18
C GLN A 287 -19.64 3.40 -10.76
N MET A 288 -20.64 4.25 -10.89
CA MET A 288 -22.07 3.91 -10.66
C MET A 288 -22.78 3.38 -11.92
N GLY A 289 -22.03 3.15 -13.01
CA GLY A 289 -22.58 2.67 -14.30
C GLY A 289 -23.16 3.77 -15.18
N LEU A 290 -23.03 5.04 -14.81
CA LEU A 290 -23.52 6.18 -15.57
C LEU A 290 -22.40 6.79 -16.42
N ASN A 291 -22.33 6.44 -17.70
CA ASN A 291 -21.36 6.98 -18.65
C ASN A 291 -22.07 7.82 -19.73
N ALA A 292 -22.00 9.15 -19.56
CA ALA A 292 -22.66 10.09 -20.48
C ALA A 292 -22.12 10.01 -21.92
N ALA A 293 -20.81 9.73 -22.08
CA ALA A 293 -20.20 9.59 -23.39
C ALA A 293 -20.75 8.36 -24.15
N LEU A 294 -20.84 7.21 -23.48
CA LEU A 294 -21.44 6.00 -24.04
C LEU A 294 -22.93 6.21 -24.37
N GLN A 295 -23.67 6.84 -23.45
CA GLN A 295 -25.08 7.15 -23.68
C GLN A 295 -25.29 8.05 -24.91
N PHE A 296 -24.42 9.06 -25.08
CA PHE A 296 -24.46 9.94 -26.23
C PHE A 296 -24.14 9.19 -27.55
N THR A 297 -23.08 8.39 -27.56
CA THR A 297 -22.67 7.59 -28.71
C THR A 297 -23.78 6.61 -29.14
N ASN A 298 -24.37 5.89 -28.18
CA ASN A 298 -25.44 4.94 -28.43
C ASN A 298 -26.67 5.64 -29.02
N LYS A 299 -27.06 6.82 -28.52
CA LYS A 299 -28.17 7.61 -29.07
C LYS A 299 -27.84 8.08 -30.50
N LEU A 300 -26.64 8.57 -30.73
CA LEU A 300 -26.22 9.04 -32.07
C LEU A 300 -26.24 7.89 -33.07
N THR A 301 -25.75 6.71 -32.72
CA THR A 301 -25.78 5.53 -33.59
C THR A 301 -27.22 5.10 -33.89
N ALA A 302 -28.12 5.11 -32.88
CA ALA A 302 -29.53 4.78 -33.10
C ALA A 302 -30.21 5.75 -34.09
N THR A 303 -30.00 7.06 -33.89
CA THR A 303 -30.56 8.09 -34.80
C THR A 303 -30.06 7.94 -36.25
N ILE A 304 -28.75 7.68 -36.42
CA ILE A 304 -28.17 7.46 -37.75
C ILE A 304 -28.76 6.20 -38.42
N SER A 305 -28.98 5.13 -37.63
CA SER A 305 -29.59 3.90 -38.18
C SER A 305 -31.05 4.09 -38.60
N GLU A 306 -31.84 4.84 -37.83
CA GLU A 306 -33.21 5.21 -38.17
C GLU A 306 -33.28 6.05 -39.45
N ASP A 307 -32.40 7.07 -39.56
CA ASP A 307 -32.33 7.94 -40.79
C ASP A 307 -31.91 7.15 -42.04
N MET A 308 -31.13 6.07 -41.90
CA MET A 308 -30.74 5.20 -43.03
C MET A 308 -31.88 4.26 -43.46
N GLU A 309 -32.68 3.75 -42.51
CA GLU A 309 -33.86 2.94 -42.84
C GLU A 309 -34.99 3.74 -43.47
N ASP A 310 -35.12 5.03 -43.16
CA ASP A 310 -36.14 5.91 -43.79
C ASP A 310 -35.74 6.40 -45.22
N MET A 311 -34.51 6.14 -45.67
CA MET A 311 -34.00 6.52 -46.99
C MET A 311 -34.05 5.38 -48.04
N ASP A 312 -34.34 4.15 -47.62
CA ASP A 312 -34.55 2.97 -48.48
C ASP A 312 -36.08 2.72 -48.69
#